data_b5b1342389cd7d9a1efd57f03877e7d2
#
_entry.id   b5b1342389cd7d9a1efd57f03877e7d2
#
_cell.length_a   1.000
_cell.length_b   1.000
_cell.length_c   1.000
_cell.angle_alpha   90.00
_cell.angle_beta   90.00
_cell.angle_gamma   90.00
#
_symmetry.space_group_name_H-M   'P 1'
#
loop_
_entity.id
_entity.type
_entity.pdbx_description
1 polymer ?
#
loop_
_entity_poly.entity_id
_entity_poly.type
_entity_poly.pdbx_seq_one_letter_code
_entity_poly.pdbx_strand_id
1 'polypeptide(L)'
;PEVHDIIVNEYQRQKNGLELIASENFVSQAVLESLGSIMTNKYSEGQPGKRYYGGNEYIDTMELLCKKRALELFNLSNQEWSVNVQPYSGSPANFAALTAILNPHDRIMGLDLPSGGHLTHGYYTRQKKVSASSIYFESLPYTIDEDSGIIDYIDLEKKAKVFQPKCIIAGGSAYPRDWDYLRFSKIAKDIGAFLLVDMAHIAGLVATNQANNPFLYADIVTTTTHKSLRGPRSGMIFSKIHLSEQIDFAVFPSLQGGPHNNVISAVAVALKEANTKEFNDYILDTKKNAVKLSEELIKLGYTLSTNGTDNHLLLINLRNKNITGSKIEYILEKVNISVNKNTIIGDKNALSPSGIRIGLCALTTRGLKEYDCSELAQLIHRAIEIGISIKTKKLDDFKSMVNLLLENEESSLVQLNNDISLFAKKFYFLNRI
;
A
#
# COMPACT_ATOMS: atom_id res chain seq x y z
N PRO A 1 28.56 15.87 2.75
CA PRO A 1 28.36 16.35 1.39
C PRO A 1 27.58 15.32 0.56
N GLU A 2 28.11 14.10 0.35
CA GLU A 2 27.56 13.08 -0.56
C GLU A 2 26.09 12.69 -0.23
N VAL A 3 25.77 12.37 1.04
CA VAL A 3 24.42 12.04 1.44
C VAL A 3 23.46 13.23 1.26
N HIS A 4 23.93 14.44 1.56
CA HIS A 4 23.15 15.65 1.34
C HIS A 4 22.82 15.85 -0.13
N ASP A 5 23.79 15.68 -1.02
CA ASP A 5 23.59 15.84 -2.47
C ASP A 5 22.59 14.80 -3.02
N ILE A 6 22.64 13.56 -2.50
CA ILE A 6 21.64 12.53 -2.83
C ILE A 6 20.24 12.95 -2.37
N ILE A 7 20.10 13.48 -1.16
CA ILE A 7 18.82 13.95 -0.62
C ILE A 7 18.30 15.12 -1.48
N VAL A 8 19.14 16.07 -1.85
CA VAL A 8 18.78 17.19 -2.73
C VAL A 8 18.28 16.69 -4.09
N ASN A 9 18.99 15.73 -4.70
CA ASN A 9 18.60 15.17 -5.99
C ASN A 9 17.25 14.43 -5.90
N GLU A 10 17.01 13.64 -4.83
CA GLU A 10 15.74 12.97 -4.64
C GLU A 10 14.60 13.97 -4.37
N TYR A 11 14.85 15.04 -3.61
CA TYR A 11 13.90 16.13 -3.44
C TYR A 11 13.50 16.75 -4.80
N GLN A 12 14.47 17.03 -5.68
CA GLN A 12 14.19 17.57 -7.00
C GLN A 12 13.41 16.58 -7.88
N ARG A 13 13.73 15.30 -7.81
CA ARG A 13 12.99 14.25 -8.52
C ARG A 13 11.52 14.25 -8.09
N GLN A 14 11.26 14.19 -6.78
CA GLN A 14 9.89 14.16 -6.24
C GLN A 14 9.12 15.45 -6.56
N LYS A 15 9.78 16.62 -6.45
CA LYS A 15 9.16 17.91 -6.71
C LYS A 15 8.73 18.08 -8.16
N ASN A 16 9.58 17.68 -9.10
CA ASN A 16 9.38 17.88 -10.54
C ASN A 16 8.65 16.71 -11.23
N GLY A 17 8.41 15.60 -10.52
CA GLY A 17 7.75 14.40 -11.03
C GLY A 17 6.31 14.26 -10.55
N LEU A 18 5.63 13.26 -11.13
CA LEU A 18 4.29 12.83 -10.78
C LEU A 18 4.37 11.46 -10.10
N GLU A 19 4.24 11.44 -8.77
CA GLU A 19 4.27 10.20 -7.99
C GLU A 19 2.89 9.54 -8.01
N LEU A 20 2.79 8.43 -8.75
CA LEU A 20 1.57 7.66 -8.94
C LEU A 20 1.70 6.21 -8.45
N ILE A 21 2.75 5.89 -7.70
CA ILE A 21 2.85 4.60 -7.03
C ILE A 21 1.80 4.55 -5.91
N ALA A 22 0.87 3.59 -5.99
CA ALA A 22 -0.30 3.51 -5.09
C ALA A 22 0.04 3.34 -3.61
N SER A 23 1.26 2.91 -3.28
CA SER A 23 1.75 2.69 -1.93
C SER A 23 2.62 3.85 -1.40
N GLU A 24 2.74 4.96 -2.13
CA GLU A 24 3.52 6.13 -1.75
C GLU A 24 2.64 7.33 -1.41
N ASN A 25 3.19 8.21 -0.58
CA ASN A 25 2.56 9.46 -0.18
C ASN A 25 3.62 10.44 0.34
N PHE A 26 3.24 11.70 0.52
CA PHE A 26 4.09 12.75 1.08
C PHE A 26 3.64 13.06 2.50
N VAL A 27 4.56 12.94 3.45
CA VAL A 27 4.31 13.26 4.87
C VAL A 27 4.36 14.76 5.11
N SER A 28 3.77 15.20 6.24
CA SER A 28 3.85 16.60 6.67
C SER A 28 5.24 16.96 7.23
N GLN A 29 5.51 18.26 7.32
CA GLN A 29 6.70 18.79 7.98
C GLN A 29 6.79 18.33 9.44
N ALA A 30 5.67 18.31 10.17
CA ALA A 30 5.63 17.86 11.57
C ALA A 30 6.02 16.37 11.74
N VAL A 31 5.64 15.53 10.77
CA VAL A 31 6.06 14.11 10.73
C VAL A 31 7.58 14.03 10.50
N LEU A 32 8.15 14.80 9.57
CA LEU A 32 9.60 14.82 9.33
C LEU A 32 10.40 15.32 10.55
N GLU A 33 9.94 16.37 11.23
CA GLU A 33 10.55 16.89 12.45
C GLU A 33 10.55 15.85 13.58
N SER A 34 9.45 15.10 13.72
CA SER A 34 9.35 14.03 14.70
C SER A 34 10.29 12.85 14.37
N LEU A 35 10.43 12.49 13.09
CA LEU A 35 11.37 11.45 12.63
C LEU A 35 12.83 11.82 12.94
N GLY A 36 13.19 13.10 12.81
CA GLY A 36 14.52 13.63 13.11
C GLY A 36 14.77 13.93 14.58
N SER A 37 13.87 13.55 15.50
CA SER A 37 13.96 13.89 16.91
C SER A 37 14.93 13.01 17.71
N ILE A 38 15.30 13.49 18.92
CA ILE A 38 16.15 12.75 19.86
C ILE A 38 15.54 11.43 20.37
N MET A 39 14.25 11.17 20.08
CA MET A 39 13.60 9.91 20.42
C MET A 39 14.31 8.70 19.80
N THR A 40 15.07 8.89 18.71
CA THR A 40 15.91 7.87 18.08
C THR A 40 16.99 7.29 19.02
N ASN A 41 17.41 8.03 20.06
CA ASN A 41 18.51 7.63 20.92
C ASN A 41 18.10 6.59 21.97
N LYS A 42 16.81 6.45 22.28
CA LYS A 42 16.34 5.68 23.43
C LYS A 42 15.99 4.23 23.11
N TYR A 43 16.53 3.32 23.89
CA TYR A 43 16.21 1.89 23.85
C TYR A 43 15.02 1.56 24.77
N SER A 44 13.98 0.88 24.28
CA SER A 44 12.72 0.69 25.00
C SER A 44 12.06 -0.67 24.75
N GLU A 45 12.81 -1.75 24.83
CA GLU A 45 12.26 -3.11 24.75
C GLU A 45 11.17 -3.36 25.79
N GLY A 46 10.11 -4.04 25.39
CA GLY A 46 8.94 -4.30 26.22
C GLY A 46 7.78 -3.35 25.95
N GLN A 47 6.77 -3.39 26.79
CA GLN A 47 5.59 -2.54 26.71
C GLN A 47 5.67 -1.37 27.70
N PRO A 48 4.91 -0.28 27.50
CA PRO A 48 4.82 0.81 28.49
C PRO A 48 4.55 0.29 29.91
N GLY A 49 5.33 0.77 30.87
CA GLY A 49 5.29 0.32 32.27
C GLY A 49 5.95 -1.04 32.57
N LYS A 50 6.41 -1.75 31.53
CA LYS A 50 7.06 -3.08 31.63
C LYS A 50 8.32 -3.15 30.77
N ARG A 51 9.16 -2.10 30.79
CA ARG A 51 10.39 -2.02 29.99
C ARG A 51 11.54 -2.81 30.62
N TYR A 52 12.41 -3.35 29.76
CA TYR A 52 13.65 -4.00 30.22
C TYR A 52 14.71 -2.99 30.64
N TYR A 53 14.61 -1.72 30.20
CA TYR A 53 15.58 -0.66 30.49
C TYR A 53 14.95 0.49 31.24
N GLY A 54 15.76 1.19 32.09
CA GLY A 54 15.33 2.42 32.75
C GLY A 54 15.27 3.64 31.83
N GLY A 55 14.73 4.76 32.35
CA GLY A 55 14.69 6.05 31.66
C GLY A 55 13.63 6.14 30.56
N ASN A 56 12.52 5.40 30.66
CA ASN A 56 11.47 5.31 29.64
C ASN A 56 10.19 6.11 29.96
N GLU A 57 10.20 6.98 30.96
CA GLU A 57 9.03 7.74 31.40
C GLU A 57 8.33 8.47 30.22
N TYR A 58 9.10 9.22 29.43
CA TYR A 58 8.54 9.99 28.29
C TYR A 58 8.30 9.11 27.08
N ILE A 59 9.05 8.04 26.90
CA ILE A 59 8.82 7.04 25.85
C ILE A 59 7.49 6.31 26.10
N ASP A 60 7.22 5.92 27.35
CA ASP A 60 5.94 5.30 27.71
C ASP A 60 4.77 6.26 27.47
N THR A 61 4.91 7.53 27.89
CA THR A 61 3.91 8.56 27.65
C THR A 61 3.63 8.73 26.13
N MET A 62 4.67 8.78 25.32
CA MET A 62 4.56 8.93 23.87
C MET A 62 3.92 7.70 23.24
N GLU A 63 4.32 6.49 23.59
CA GLU A 63 3.76 5.26 23.03
C GLU A 63 2.29 5.07 23.43
N LEU A 64 1.93 5.37 24.68
CA LEU A 64 0.53 5.37 25.13
C LEU A 64 -0.31 6.41 24.39
N LEU A 65 0.24 7.59 24.12
CA LEU A 65 -0.43 8.60 23.29
C LEU A 65 -0.65 8.10 21.85
N CYS A 66 0.34 7.42 21.27
CA CYS A 66 0.21 6.83 19.93
C CYS A 66 -0.88 5.76 19.90
N LYS A 67 -0.88 4.82 20.86
CA LYS A 67 -1.92 3.79 21.01
C LYS A 67 -3.32 4.40 21.15
N LYS A 68 -3.45 5.41 22.01
CA LYS A 68 -4.72 6.13 22.21
C LYS A 68 -5.23 6.73 20.90
N ARG A 69 -4.38 7.49 20.19
CA ARG A 69 -4.75 8.11 18.90
C ARG A 69 -5.10 7.10 17.82
N ALA A 70 -4.43 5.94 17.81
CA ALA A 70 -4.74 4.87 16.87
C ALA A 70 -6.15 4.29 17.12
N LEU A 71 -6.51 4.01 18.37
CA LEU A 71 -7.85 3.55 18.73
C LEU A 71 -8.93 4.61 18.44
N GLU A 72 -8.67 5.87 18.80
CA GLU A 72 -9.58 7.00 18.55
C GLU A 72 -9.87 7.22 17.07
N LEU A 73 -8.84 7.13 16.21
CA LEU A 73 -8.98 7.33 14.77
C LEU A 73 -9.96 6.35 14.13
N PHE A 74 -10.00 5.11 14.61
CA PHE A 74 -10.89 4.07 14.10
C PHE A 74 -12.13 3.84 14.98
N ASN A 75 -12.43 4.74 15.94
CA ASN A 75 -13.57 4.65 16.86
C ASN A 75 -13.62 3.31 17.64
N LEU A 76 -12.46 2.85 18.13
CA LEU A 76 -12.34 1.59 18.83
C LEU A 76 -12.33 1.78 20.35
N SER A 77 -13.13 0.97 21.05
CA SER A 77 -13.09 0.88 22.51
C SER A 77 -11.86 0.11 22.96
N ASN A 78 -11.13 0.65 23.94
CA ASN A 78 -10.01 -0.04 24.58
C ASN A 78 -10.43 -1.23 25.46
N GLN A 79 -11.71 -1.43 25.68
CA GLN A 79 -12.26 -2.63 26.35
C GLN A 79 -12.40 -3.81 25.39
N GLU A 80 -12.51 -3.55 24.08
CA GLU A 80 -12.68 -4.57 23.05
C GLU A 80 -11.43 -4.78 22.18
N TRP A 81 -10.68 -3.69 21.97
CA TRP A 81 -9.53 -3.67 21.07
C TRP A 81 -8.27 -3.19 21.76
N SER A 82 -7.15 -3.79 21.39
CA SER A 82 -5.80 -3.33 21.69
C SER A 82 -5.08 -2.97 20.40
N VAL A 83 -4.02 -2.15 20.50
CA VAL A 83 -3.13 -1.85 19.37
C VAL A 83 -1.68 -1.95 19.79
N ASN A 84 -0.87 -2.66 18.99
CA ASN A 84 0.58 -2.63 19.07
C ASN A 84 1.12 -1.73 17.96
N VAL A 85 1.90 -0.69 18.35
CA VAL A 85 2.45 0.33 17.45
C VAL A 85 3.95 0.16 17.18
N GLN A 86 4.53 -0.94 17.64
CA GLN A 86 5.97 -1.22 17.54
C GLN A 86 6.43 -1.93 16.24
N PRO A 87 5.56 -2.55 15.39
CA PRO A 87 6.03 -3.15 14.15
C PRO A 87 6.76 -2.16 13.24
N TYR A 88 7.93 -2.55 12.74
CA TYR A 88 8.77 -1.68 11.91
C TYR A 88 8.14 -1.36 10.55
N SER A 89 7.25 -2.22 10.04
CA SER A 89 6.52 -2.02 8.78
C SER A 89 5.38 -3.04 8.67
N GLY A 90 4.64 -3.00 7.53
CA GLY A 90 3.51 -3.91 7.29
C GLY A 90 3.89 -5.39 7.23
N SER A 91 5.01 -5.74 6.58
CA SER A 91 5.43 -7.15 6.50
C SER A 91 5.77 -7.75 7.87
N PRO A 92 6.56 -7.09 8.74
CA PRO A 92 6.73 -7.53 10.13
C PRO A 92 5.42 -7.57 10.90
N ALA A 93 4.51 -6.61 10.72
CA ALA A 93 3.21 -6.60 11.38
C ALA A 93 2.36 -7.84 11.00
N ASN A 94 2.27 -8.15 9.71
CA ASN A 94 1.54 -9.33 9.24
C ASN A 94 2.16 -10.63 9.78
N PHE A 95 3.48 -10.74 9.74
CA PHE A 95 4.15 -11.96 10.21
C PHE A 95 4.03 -12.09 11.73
N ALA A 96 4.13 -11.01 12.51
CA ALA A 96 3.89 -11.02 13.94
C ALA A 96 2.44 -11.42 14.27
N ALA A 97 1.46 -10.88 13.56
CA ALA A 97 0.06 -11.23 13.74
C ALA A 97 -0.19 -12.73 13.49
N LEU A 98 0.39 -13.28 12.43
CA LEU A 98 0.28 -14.71 12.12
C LEU A 98 0.97 -15.58 13.18
N THR A 99 2.19 -15.22 13.61
CA THR A 99 2.93 -16.01 14.62
C THR A 99 2.31 -15.93 16.01
N ALA A 100 1.51 -14.89 16.29
CA ALA A 100 0.76 -14.76 17.53
C ALA A 100 -0.35 -15.82 17.68
N ILE A 101 -0.98 -16.20 16.57
CA ILE A 101 -2.19 -17.05 16.58
C ILE A 101 -2.01 -18.42 15.93
N LEU A 102 -0.87 -18.68 15.31
CA LEU A 102 -0.58 -19.91 14.57
C LEU A 102 0.71 -20.57 15.02
N ASN A 103 0.75 -21.89 14.91
CA ASN A 103 1.97 -22.67 15.00
C ASN A 103 2.59 -22.86 13.61
N PRO A 104 3.91 -23.15 13.51
CA PRO A 104 4.52 -23.57 12.25
C PRO A 104 3.68 -24.68 11.57
N HIS A 105 3.58 -24.61 10.24
CA HIS A 105 2.77 -25.51 9.40
C HIS A 105 1.25 -25.42 9.56
N ASP A 106 0.73 -24.51 10.39
CA ASP A 106 -0.70 -24.21 10.35
C ASP A 106 -1.09 -23.62 8.98
N ARG A 107 -2.32 -23.85 8.56
CA ARG A 107 -2.82 -23.50 7.23
C ARG A 107 -3.37 -22.08 7.21
N ILE A 108 -3.02 -21.34 6.16
CA ILE A 108 -3.50 -19.98 5.91
C ILE A 108 -4.09 -19.85 4.49
N MET A 109 -5.03 -18.94 4.32
CA MET A 109 -5.52 -18.53 3.01
C MET A 109 -5.45 -17.02 2.86
N GLY A 110 -4.91 -16.53 1.74
CA GLY A 110 -4.82 -15.12 1.38
C GLY A 110 -5.12 -14.91 -0.10
N LEU A 111 -5.36 -13.67 -0.52
CA LEU A 111 -5.55 -13.35 -1.93
C LEU A 111 -4.25 -13.65 -2.70
N ASP A 112 -4.36 -14.32 -3.85
CA ASP A 112 -3.24 -14.61 -4.73
C ASP A 112 -2.54 -13.32 -5.20
N LEU A 113 -1.21 -13.34 -5.31
CA LEU A 113 -0.43 -12.17 -5.72
C LEU A 113 -0.84 -11.66 -7.11
N PRO A 114 -1.00 -12.50 -8.15
CA PRO A 114 -1.53 -12.06 -9.45
C PRO A 114 -2.93 -11.45 -9.39
N SER A 115 -3.74 -11.84 -8.41
CA SER A 115 -5.09 -11.30 -8.16
C SER A 115 -5.09 -9.99 -7.37
N GLY A 116 -3.93 -9.49 -6.96
CA GLY A 116 -3.77 -8.26 -6.20
C GLY A 116 -3.42 -8.44 -4.73
N GLY A 117 -3.16 -9.67 -4.25
CA GLY A 117 -2.73 -9.94 -2.89
C GLY A 117 -1.36 -9.35 -2.53
N HIS A 118 -0.96 -9.46 -1.28
CA HIS A 118 0.36 -9.05 -0.81
C HIS A 118 1.27 -10.28 -0.63
N LEU A 119 2.60 -10.09 -0.79
CA LEU A 119 3.58 -11.17 -0.59
C LEU A 119 3.40 -11.89 0.76
N THR A 120 3.15 -11.14 1.83
CA THR A 120 3.02 -11.67 3.19
C THR A 120 1.71 -12.43 3.46
N HIS A 121 0.81 -12.49 2.48
CA HIS A 121 -0.43 -13.29 2.57
C HIS A 121 -0.22 -14.75 2.17
N GLY A 122 1.02 -15.24 2.22
CA GLY A 122 1.36 -16.64 1.96
C GLY A 122 1.84 -16.91 0.54
N TYR A 123 2.39 -15.92 -0.17
CA TYR A 123 2.79 -16.06 -1.56
C TYR A 123 3.92 -17.10 -1.77
N TYR A 124 3.71 -17.99 -2.71
CA TYR A 124 4.69 -18.94 -3.21
C TYR A 124 4.52 -19.16 -4.71
N THR A 125 5.55 -19.70 -5.33
CA THR A 125 5.52 -20.17 -6.72
C THR A 125 5.63 -21.70 -6.73
N ARG A 126 5.39 -22.32 -7.88
CA ARG A 126 5.59 -23.78 -8.03
C ARG A 126 7.02 -24.24 -7.70
N GLN A 127 7.99 -23.35 -7.83
CA GLN A 127 9.41 -23.64 -7.65
C GLN A 127 9.96 -23.23 -6.28
N LYS A 128 9.32 -22.25 -5.60
CA LYS A 128 9.88 -21.64 -4.39
C LYS A 128 8.79 -21.08 -3.48
N LYS A 129 8.91 -21.35 -2.18
CA LYS A 129 8.25 -20.57 -1.12
C LYS A 129 8.97 -19.21 -1.02
N VAL A 130 8.25 -18.11 -1.27
CA VAL A 130 8.84 -16.77 -1.42
C VAL A 130 8.70 -15.94 -0.16
N SER A 131 7.50 -15.84 0.38
CA SER A 131 7.23 -15.10 1.60
C SER A 131 7.56 -15.92 2.84
N ALA A 132 8.01 -15.26 3.92
CA ALA A 132 8.17 -15.92 5.23
C ALA A 132 6.87 -16.62 5.66
N SER A 133 5.72 -16.00 5.43
CA SER A 133 4.42 -16.62 5.73
C SER A 133 4.16 -17.90 4.93
N SER A 134 4.70 -18.05 3.72
CA SER A 134 4.63 -19.31 2.97
C SER A 134 5.71 -20.33 3.36
N ILE A 135 6.80 -19.87 4.00
CA ILE A 135 7.86 -20.76 4.49
C ILE A 135 7.42 -21.46 5.78
N TYR A 136 6.86 -20.69 6.71
CA TYR A 136 6.50 -21.17 8.04
C TYR A 136 5.08 -21.78 8.13
N PHE A 137 4.17 -21.34 7.24
CA PHE A 137 2.77 -21.80 7.20
C PHE A 137 2.46 -22.49 5.88
N GLU A 138 1.45 -23.34 5.87
CA GLU A 138 0.96 -23.95 4.63
C GLU A 138 -0.11 -23.06 4.02
N SER A 139 0.16 -22.56 2.82
CA SER A 139 -0.68 -21.54 2.17
C SER A 139 -1.45 -22.11 0.98
N LEU A 140 -2.75 -21.82 0.90
CA LEU A 140 -3.57 -22.01 -0.30
C LEU A 140 -4.24 -20.67 -0.65
N PRO A 141 -3.93 -20.06 -1.81
CA PRO A 141 -4.52 -18.78 -2.16
C PRO A 141 -5.97 -18.94 -2.64
N TYR A 142 -6.79 -17.89 -2.38
CA TYR A 142 -8.02 -17.65 -3.10
C TYR A 142 -7.77 -16.61 -4.22
N THR A 143 -8.67 -16.56 -5.19
CA THR A 143 -8.50 -15.77 -6.41
C THR A 143 -9.70 -14.87 -6.65
N ILE A 144 -9.58 -14.02 -7.65
CA ILE A 144 -10.67 -13.26 -8.23
C ILE A 144 -11.27 -14.05 -9.39
N ASP A 145 -12.53 -13.81 -9.69
CA ASP A 145 -13.20 -14.28 -10.89
C ASP A 145 -12.59 -13.63 -12.12
N GLU A 146 -12.27 -14.41 -13.16
CA GLU A 146 -11.50 -13.94 -14.33
C GLU A 146 -12.27 -12.94 -15.19
N ASP A 147 -13.59 -13.03 -15.23
CA ASP A 147 -14.44 -12.16 -16.06
C ASP A 147 -14.72 -10.82 -15.37
N SER A 148 -15.09 -10.84 -14.10
CA SER A 148 -15.47 -9.65 -13.35
C SER A 148 -14.29 -8.93 -12.68
N GLY A 149 -13.19 -9.65 -12.39
CA GLY A 149 -12.06 -9.17 -11.61
C GLY A 149 -12.35 -9.02 -10.11
N ILE A 150 -13.49 -9.53 -9.63
CA ILE A 150 -13.93 -9.43 -8.24
C ILE A 150 -13.59 -10.75 -7.52
N ILE A 151 -13.33 -10.67 -6.19
CA ILE A 151 -13.07 -11.85 -5.37
C ILE A 151 -14.19 -12.89 -5.54
N ASP A 152 -13.81 -14.12 -5.90
CA ASP A 152 -14.75 -15.24 -5.97
C ASP A 152 -14.98 -15.82 -4.57
N TYR A 153 -15.98 -15.27 -3.89
CA TYR A 153 -16.35 -15.70 -2.54
C TYR A 153 -16.94 -17.12 -2.51
N ILE A 154 -17.47 -17.63 -3.61
CA ILE A 154 -18.01 -18.98 -3.71
C ILE A 154 -16.86 -19.98 -3.76
N ASP A 155 -15.85 -19.72 -4.58
CA ASP A 155 -14.65 -20.54 -4.65
C ASP A 155 -13.84 -20.45 -3.34
N LEU A 156 -13.72 -19.27 -2.74
CA LEU A 156 -13.11 -19.08 -1.43
C LEU A 156 -13.77 -19.97 -0.37
N GLU A 157 -15.11 -19.98 -0.29
CA GLU A 157 -15.85 -20.79 0.68
C GLU A 157 -15.64 -22.28 0.46
N LYS A 158 -15.69 -22.74 -0.79
CA LYS A 158 -15.43 -24.15 -1.15
C LYS A 158 -14.00 -24.57 -0.78
N LYS A 159 -13.02 -23.76 -1.16
CA LYS A 159 -11.60 -24.02 -0.83
C LYS A 159 -11.36 -24.02 0.67
N ALA A 160 -11.95 -23.07 1.42
CA ALA A 160 -11.82 -22.99 2.87
C ALA A 160 -12.39 -24.23 3.59
N LYS A 161 -13.55 -24.73 3.16
CA LYS A 161 -14.16 -25.95 3.70
C LYS A 161 -13.31 -27.20 3.49
N VAL A 162 -12.59 -27.30 2.36
CA VAL A 162 -11.70 -28.44 2.06
C VAL A 162 -10.35 -28.28 2.73
N PHE A 163 -9.75 -27.10 2.60
CA PHE A 163 -8.39 -26.86 3.10
C PHE A 163 -8.33 -26.65 4.61
N GLN A 164 -9.42 -26.20 5.24
CA GLN A 164 -9.53 -25.95 6.68
C GLN A 164 -8.39 -25.05 7.20
N PRO A 165 -8.21 -23.82 6.69
CA PRO A 165 -7.21 -22.90 7.21
C PRO A 165 -7.54 -22.49 8.64
N LYS A 166 -6.53 -22.21 9.45
CA LYS A 166 -6.72 -21.60 10.78
C LYS A 166 -6.80 -20.09 10.73
N CYS A 167 -6.36 -19.47 9.63
CA CYS A 167 -6.48 -18.04 9.40
C CYS A 167 -6.81 -17.74 7.93
N ILE A 168 -7.80 -16.89 7.71
CA ILE A 168 -8.11 -16.29 6.41
C ILE A 168 -7.65 -14.84 6.46
N ILE A 169 -6.89 -14.42 5.45
CA ILE A 169 -6.35 -13.05 5.34
C ILE A 169 -7.13 -12.32 4.26
N ALA A 170 -7.84 -11.25 4.63
CA ALA A 170 -8.51 -10.34 3.71
C ALA A 170 -7.70 -9.06 3.56
N GLY A 171 -7.25 -8.74 2.37
CA GLY A 171 -6.42 -7.58 2.08
C GLY A 171 -5.67 -7.73 0.77
N GLY A 172 -5.23 -6.63 0.19
CA GLY A 172 -4.51 -6.64 -1.07
C GLY A 172 -3.77 -5.35 -1.36
N SER A 173 -2.77 -5.48 -2.25
CA SER A 173 -1.92 -4.37 -2.70
C SER A 173 -2.40 -3.77 -4.02
N ALA A 174 -3.19 -4.51 -4.79
CA ALA A 174 -3.60 -4.14 -6.14
C ALA A 174 -5.04 -4.59 -6.44
N TYR A 175 -5.92 -4.47 -5.47
CA TYR A 175 -7.34 -4.77 -5.63
C TYR A 175 -8.14 -3.46 -5.63
N PRO A 176 -8.77 -3.07 -6.75
CA PRO A 176 -9.38 -1.75 -6.89
C PRO A 176 -10.82 -1.66 -6.38
N ARG A 177 -11.38 -2.72 -5.82
CA ARG A 177 -12.75 -2.76 -5.28
C ARG A 177 -12.77 -2.86 -3.77
N ASP A 178 -13.92 -2.57 -3.17
CA ASP A 178 -14.11 -2.69 -1.73
C ASP A 178 -14.25 -4.16 -1.29
N TRP A 179 -14.10 -4.44 -0.01
CA TRP A 179 -14.01 -5.78 0.58
C TRP A 179 -15.31 -6.11 1.30
N ASP A 180 -15.90 -7.28 1.04
CA ASP A 180 -17.06 -7.79 1.78
C ASP A 180 -16.59 -8.57 3.03
N TYR A 181 -16.21 -7.83 4.07
CA TYR A 181 -15.73 -8.44 5.32
C TYR A 181 -16.79 -9.28 6.04
N LEU A 182 -18.09 -9.02 5.81
CA LEU A 182 -19.16 -9.85 6.35
C LEU A 182 -19.10 -11.27 5.78
N ARG A 183 -18.89 -11.42 4.46
CA ARG A 183 -18.73 -12.74 3.84
C ARG A 183 -17.47 -13.45 4.32
N PHE A 184 -16.34 -12.74 4.39
CA PHE A 184 -15.12 -13.31 4.96
C PHE A 184 -15.32 -13.81 6.39
N SER A 185 -15.97 -13.02 7.25
CA SER A 185 -16.25 -13.40 8.65
C SER A 185 -17.15 -14.61 8.75
N LYS A 186 -18.19 -14.73 7.91
CA LYS A 186 -19.04 -15.92 7.88
C LYS A 186 -18.25 -17.16 7.52
N ILE A 187 -17.47 -17.11 6.41
CA ILE A 187 -16.65 -18.23 5.96
C ILE A 187 -15.65 -18.63 7.04
N ALA A 188 -14.96 -17.67 7.67
CA ALA A 188 -13.99 -17.95 8.73
C ALA A 188 -14.66 -18.61 9.95
N LYS A 189 -15.80 -18.11 10.40
CA LYS A 189 -16.55 -18.65 11.54
C LYS A 189 -17.07 -20.07 11.27
N ASP A 190 -17.55 -20.34 10.07
CA ASP A 190 -18.08 -21.66 9.69
C ASP A 190 -17.05 -22.77 9.78
N ILE A 191 -15.75 -22.45 9.70
CA ILE A 191 -14.64 -23.40 9.78
C ILE A 191 -13.78 -23.22 11.05
N GLY A 192 -14.15 -22.31 11.95
CA GLY A 192 -13.39 -22.02 13.17
C GLY A 192 -12.04 -21.35 12.93
N ALA A 193 -11.89 -20.57 11.85
CA ALA A 193 -10.68 -19.84 11.52
C ALA A 193 -10.71 -18.40 12.03
N PHE A 194 -9.53 -17.83 12.31
CA PHE A 194 -9.37 -16.39 12.52
C PHE A 194 -9.55 -15.62 11.20
N LEU A 195 -10.11 -14.42 11.29
CA LEU A 195 -10.10 -13.44 10.21
C LEU A 195 -9.08 -12.33 10.52
N LEU A 196 -7.97 -12.32 9.76
CA LEU A 196 -7.00 -11.23 9.74
C LEU A 196 -7.30 -10.32 8.56
N VAL A 197 -7.45 -9.02 8.81
CA VAL A 197 -7.60 -8.03 7.73
C VAL A 197 -6.36 -7.17 7.64
N ASP A 198 -5.72 -7.17 6.47
CA ASP A 198 -4.64 -6.23 6.12
C ASP A 198 -5.23 -5.05 5.35
N MET A 199 -5.49 -3.94 6.06
CA MET A 199 -6.05 -2.72 5.46
C MET A 199 -4.98 -1.72 5.02
N ALA A 200 -3.72 -2.12 4.90
CA ALA A 200 -2.58 -1.22 4.69
C ALA A 200 -2.79 -0.22 3.54
N HIS A 201 -3.34 -0.65 2.40
CA HIS A 201 -3.60 0.23 1.28
C HIS A 201 -4.76 1.21 1.51
N ILE A 202 -5.76 0.79 2.25
CA ILE A 202 -7.02 1.53 2.41
C ILE A 202 -7.24 2.12 3.81
N ALA A 203 -6.21 2.10 4.67
CA ALA A 203 -6.34 2.55 6.06
C ALA A 203 -6.88 3.99 6.20
N GLY A 204 -6.46 4.90 5.33
CA GLY A 204 -7.01 6.26 5.29
C GLY A 204 -8.50 6.28 4.90
N LEU A 205 -8.91 5.43 3.95
CA LEU A 205 -10.31 5.32 3.54
C LEU A 205 -11.18 4.73 4.67
N VAL A 206 -10.67 3.71 5.38
CA VAL A 206 -11.36 3.13 6.54
C VAL A 206 -11.50 4.18 7.65
N ALA A 207 -10.44 4.92 7.97
CA ALA A 207 -10.44 5.97 9.00
C ALA A 207 -11.48 7.07 8.74
N THR A 208 -11.80 7.33 7.49
CA THR A 208 -12.75 8.37 7.07
C THR A 208 -14.11 7.81 6.62
N ASN A 209 -14.39 6.54 6.87
CA ASN A 209 -15.62 5.84 6.45
C ASN A 209 -15.84 5.86 4.92
N GLN A 210 -14.77 5.90 4.12
CA GLN A 210 -14.83 5.84 2.65
C GLN A 210 -14.61 4.44 2.08
N ALA A 211 -14.34 3.45 2.94
CA ALA A 211 -14.31 2.02 2.65
C ALA A 211 -15.01 1.24 3.77
N ASN A 212 -15.37 -0.01 3.50
CA ASN A 212 -15.98 -0.88 4.49
C ASN A 212 -15.10 -1.05 5.74
N ASN A 213 -15.74 -1.07 6.91
CA ASN A 213 -15.06 -1.13 8.19
C ASN A 213 -14.69 -2.58 8.56
N PRO A 214 -13.41 -2.98 8.61
CA PRO A 214 -12.99 -4.33 8.97
C PRO A 214 -13.19 -4.65 10.46
N PHE A 215 -13.17 -3.66 11.35
CA PHE A 215 -13.20 -3.84 12.79
C PHE A 215 -14.51 -4.44 13.31
N LEU A 216 -15.59 -4.38 12.51
CA LEU A 216 -16.88 -5.03 12.83
C LEU A 216 -16.81 -6.56 12.71
N TYR A 217 -15.83 -7.10 11.99
CA TYR A 217 -15.82 -8.49 11.55
C TYR A 217 -14.56 -9.25 11.87
N ALA A 218 -13.41 -8.56 11.92
CA ALA A 218 -12.09 -9.15 12.07
C ALA A 218 -11.73 -9.47 13.53
N ASP A 219 -10.84 -10.43 13.72
CA ASP A 219 -10.18 -10.72 14.99
C ASP A 219 -8.91 -9.87 15.14
N ILE A 220 -8.19 -9.69 14.03
CA ILE A 220 -6.96 -8.91 13.95
C ILE A 220 -7.02 -8.02 12.69
N VAL A 221 -6.57 -6.77 12.83
CA VAL A 221 -6.42 -5.84 11.70
C VAL A 221 -5.00 -5.31 11.69
N THR A 222 -4.29 -5.50 10.58
CA THR A 222 -2.96 -4.93 10.38
C THR A 222 -3.00 -3.77 9.42
N THR A 223 -2.07 -2.86 9.55
CA THR A 223 -1.90 -1.75 8.61
C THR A 223 -0.47 -1.25 8.55
N THR A 224 -0.14 -0.56 7.47
CA THR A 224 0.96 0.38 7.39
C THR A 224 0.47 1.79 7.68
N THR A 225 1.38 2.68 8.05
CA THR A 225 1.06 4.08 8.33
C THR A 225 1.38 5.03 7.17
N HIS A 226 2.12 4.56 6.14
CA HIS A 226 2.78 5.40 5.14
C HIS A 226 2.12 5.42 3.75
N LYS A 227 0.92 4.84 3.57
CA LYS A 227 0.19 4.83 2.30
C LYS A 227 -0.94 5.87 2.32
N SER A 228 -2.19 5.46 2.17
CA SER A 228 -3.33 6.38 2.26
C SER A 228 -3.43 7.12 3.60
N LEU A 229 -2.90 6.55 4.69
CA LEU A 229 -2.87 7.18 6.02
C LEU A 229 -1.84 8.34 6.14
N ARG A 230 -0.95 8.50 5.16
CA ARG A 230 -0.03 9.65 5.02
C ARG A 230 0.95 9.86 6.18
N GLY A 231 1.33 8.80 6.87
CA GLY A 231 2.28 8.82 7.99
C GLY A 231 3.70 8.37 7.62
N PRO A 232 4.59 8.23 8.61
CA PRO A 232 5.92 7.68 8.41
C PRO A 232 5.86 6.19 8.06
N ARG A 233 6.97 5.62 7.59
CA ARG A 233 7.05 4.18 7.29
C ARG A 233 7.08 3.38 8.58
N SER A 234 5.95 2.74 8.90
CA SER A 234 5.75 1.91 10.08
C SER A 234 4.58 0.93 9.85
N GLY A 235 4.26 0.13 10.87
CA GLY A 235 3.09 -0.74 10.91
C GLY A 235 2.39 -0.71 12.26
N MET A 236 1.13 -1.12 12.28
CA MET A 236 0.32 -1.29 13.49
C MET A 236 -0.44 -2.60 13.42
N ILE A 237 -0.65 -3.24 14.58
CA ILE A 237 -1.50 -4.42 14.73
C ILE A 237 -2.59 -4.10 15.74
N PHE A 238 -3.82 -4.06 15.27
CA PHE A 238 -5.01 -4.03 16.12
C PHE A 238 -5.48 -5.46 16.34
N SER A 239 -5.87 -5.80 17.57
CA SER A 239 -6.41 -7.11 17.88
C SER A 239 -7.54 -7.02 18.87
N LYS A 240 -8.42 -8.01 18.88
CA LYS A 240 -9.36 -8.18 19.99
C LYS A 240 -8.58 -8.28 21.29
N ILE A 241 -9.11 -7.73 22.38
CA ILE A 241 -8.39 -7.56 23.66
C ILE A 241 -7.81 -8.87 24.21
N HIS A 242 -8.53 -9.98 24.00
CA HIS A 242 -8.08 -11.30 24.47
C HIS A 242 -6.87 -11.86 23.69
N LEU A 243 -6.49 -11.27 22.55
CA LEU A 243 -5.31 -11.62 21.75
C LEU A 243 -4.11 -10.69 22.02
N SER A 244 -4.30 -9.63 22.80
CA SER A 244 -3.32 -8.55 22.94
C SER A 244 -1.96 -9.03 23.47
N GLU A 245 -1.94 -9.89 24.49
CA GLU A 245 -0.70 -10.42 25.07
C GLU A 245 0.07 -11.28 24.06
N GLN A 246 -0.63 -12.08 23.26
CA GLN A 246 -0.02 -12.91 22.23
C GLN A 246 0.58 -12.05 21.10
N ILE A 247 -0.11 -10.98 20.70
CA ILE A 247 0.39 -10.02 19.71
C ILE A 247 1.62 -9.29 20.25
N ASP A 248 1.57 -8.78 21.49
CA ASP A 248 2.69 -8.07 22.09
C ASP A 248 3.92 -8.99 22.20
N PHE A 249 3.74 -10.24 22.62
CA PHE A 249 4.81 -11.24 22.70
C PHE A 249 5.38 -11.59 21.31
N ALA A 250 4.54 -11.71 20.28
CA ALA A 250 4.98 -11.99 18.92
C ALA A 250 5.82 -10.83 18.35
N VAL A 251 5.47 -9.58 18.65
CA VAL A 251 6.27 -8.43 18.25
C VAL A 251 7.59 -8.41 19.03
N PHE A 252 7.55 -8.43 20.34
CA PHE A 252 8.71 -8.49 21.22
C PHE A 252 8.42 -9.42 22.40
N PRO A 253 9.27 -10.42 22.67
CA PRO A 253 10.64 -10.63 22.16
C PRO A 253 10.76 -11.53 20.92
N SER A 254 9.63 -12.03 20.33
CA SER A 254 9.75 -13.10 19.33
C SER A 254 10.42 -12.64 18.01
N LEU A 255 10.04 -11.49 17.46
CA LEU A 255 10.45 -11.08 16.11
C LEU A 255 11.28 -9.81 16.05
N GLN A 256 11.12 -8.91 17.00
CA GLN A 256 11.80 -7.61 17.02
C GLN A 256 12.57 -7.43 18.34
N GLY A 257 13.52 -6.47 18.35
CA GLY A 257 14.17 -5.92 19.53
C GLY A 257 13.60 -4.56 19.91
N GLY A 258 14.46 -3.57 20.17
CA GLY A 258 14.05 -2.22 20.55
C GLY A 258 13.18 -1.54 19.50
N PRO A 259 12.03 -0.98 19.88
CA PRO A 259 11.19 -0.20 18.97
C PRO A 259 11.90 1.08 18.50
N HIS A 260 11.47 1.58 17.34
CA HIS A 260 11.97 2.84 16.79
C HIS A 260 11.13 4.01 17.31
N ASN A 261 11.54 4.59 18.43
CA ASN A 261 10.73 5.58 19.16
C ASN A 261 10.48 6.88 18.37
N ASN A 262 11.45 7.33 17.57
CA ASN A 262 11.26 8.47 16.68
C ASN A 262 10.20 8.18 15.61
N VAL A 263 10.12 6.95 15.11
CA VAL A 263 9.09 6.55 14.16
C VAL A 263 7.72 6.48 14.83
N ILE A 264 7.62 5.89 16.04
CA ILE A 264 6.35 5.82 16.78
C ILE A 264 5.85 7.23 17.13
N SER A 265 6.76 8.15 17.50
CA SER A 265 6.39 9.56 17.73
C SER A 265 5.84 10.23 16.46
N ALA A 266 6.44 9.96 15.32
CA ALA A 266 5.96 10.46 14.03
C ALA A 266 4.61 9.81 13.61
N VAL A 267 4.39 8.54 13.95
CA VAL A 267 3.06 7.90 13.80
C VAL A 267 2.03 8.62 14.67
N ALA A 268 2.37 8.95 15.92
CA ALA A 268 1.44 9.67 16.80
C ALA A 268 1.08 11.06 16.26
N VAL A 269 2.01 11.75 15.57
CA VAL A 269 1.73 13.01 14.85
C VAL A 269 0.77 12.76 13.69
N ALA A 270 1.10 11.81 12.83
CA ALA A 270 0.28 11.49 11.65
C ALA A 270 -1.16 11.04 12.01
N LEU A 271 -1.32 10.26 13.07
CA LEU A 271 -2.65 9.85 13.57
C LEU A 271 -3.48 11.06 14.05
N LYS A 272 -2.83 12.09 14.61
CA LYS A 272 -3.52 13.33 14.98
C LYS A 272 -3.97 14.10 13.74
N GLU A 273 -3.11 14.20 12.73
CA GLU A 273 -3.44 14.82 11.43
C GLU A 273 -4.56 14.05 10.72
N ALA A 274 -4.53 12.72 10.76
CA ALA A 274 -5.55 11.88 10.14
C ALA A 274 -6.94 12.02 10.79
N ASN A 275 -7.01 12.48 12.02
CA ASN A 275 -8.28 12.74 12.74
C ASN A 275 -8.72 14.22 12.60
N THR A 276 -8.66 14.75 11.38
CA THR A 276 -9.06 16.13 11.05
C THR A 276 -10.01 16.15 9.86
N LYS A 277 -10.72 17.27 9.70
CA LYS A 277 -11.59 17.51 8.53
C LYS A 277 -10.77 17.56 7.25
N GLU A 278 -9.60 18.18 7.28
CA GLU A 278 -8.70 18.34 6.13
C GLU A 278 -8.23 16.97 5.61
N PHE A 279 -7.97 16.03 6.50
CA PHE A 279 -7.62 14.66 6.11
C PHE A 279 -8.82 13.92 5.48
N ASN A 280 -10.02 14.12 6.03
CA ASN A 280 -11.24 13.57 5.44
C ASN A 280 -11.46 14.12 4.01
N ASP A 281 -11.32 15.44 3.82
CA ASP A 281 -11.41 16.09 2.51
C ASP A 281 -10.35 15.54 1.54
N TYR A 282 -9.10 15.32 2.01
CA TYR A 282 -8.03 14.70 1.21
C TYR A 282 -8.40 13.28 0.73
N ILE A 283 -8.96 12.46 1.60
CA ILE A 283 -9.37 11.09 1.21
C ILE A 283 -10.54 11.10 0.22
N LEU A 284 -11.53 11.96 0.43
CA LEU A 284 -12.63 12.17 -0.50
C LEU A 284 -12.13 12.59 -1.89
N ASP A 285 -11.22 13.56 -1.94
CA ASP A 285 -10.60 14.01 -3.19
C ASP A 285 -9.77 12.89 -3.84
N THR A 286 -9.03 12.12 -3.05
CA THR A 286 -8.25 10.98 -3.56
C THR A 286 -9.15 9.96 -4.27
N LYS A 287 -10.28 9.63 -3.68
CA LYS A 287 -11.25 8.70 -4.25
C LYS A 287 -11.90 9.27 -5.52
N LYS A 288 -12.32 10.54 -5.51
CA LYS A 288 -12.87 11.24 -6.68
C LYS A 288 -11.85 11.31 -7.83
N ASN A 289 -10.61 11.67 -7.52
CA ASN A 289 -9.53 11.73 -8.49
C ASN A 289 -9.28 10.37 -9.14
N ALA A 290 -9.30 9.27 -8.35
CA ALA A 290 -9.12 7.91 -8.87
C ALA A 290 -10.27 7.51 -9.81
N VAL A 291 -11.51 7.79 -9.45
CA VAL A 291 -12.69 7.54 -10.29
C VAL A 291 -12.59 8.36 -11.57
N LYS A 292 -12.30 9.66 -11.46
CA LYS A 292 -12.21 10.55 -12.62
C LYS A 292 -11.08 10.16 -13.58
N LEU A 293 -9.90 9.83 -13.06
CA LEU A 293 -8.80 9.34 -13.90
C LEU A 293 -9.18 8.04 -14.61
N SER A 294 -9.91 7.13 -13.93
CA SER A 294 -10.42 5.90 -14.54
C SER A 294 -11.33 6.19 -15.74
N GLU A 295 -12.27 7.12 -15.59
CA GLU A 295 -13.19 7.53 -16.66
C GLU A 295 -12.44 8.13 -17.85
N GLU A 296 -11.48 9.02 -17.61
CA GLU A 296 -10.71 9.66 -18.68
C GLU A 296 -9.84 8.64 -19.42
N LEU A 297 -9.23 7.67 -18.74
CA LEU A 297 -8.46 6.60 -19.37
C LEU A 297 -9.37 5.67 -20.21
N ILE A 298 -10.58 5.36 -19.73
CA ILE A 298 -11.56 4.57 -20.49
C ILE A 298 -11.97 5.31 -21.78
N LYS A 299 -12.21 6.62 -21.71
CA LYS A 299 -12.51 7.45 -22.91
C LYS A 299 -11.36 7.44 -23.92
N LEU A 300 -10.11 7.29 -23.47
CA LEU A 300 -8.91 7.16 -24.31
C LEU A 300 -8.69 5.72 -24.82
N GLY A 301 -9.65 4.81 -24.57
CA GLY A 301 -9.63 3.44 -25.10
C GLY A 301 -8.77 2.47 -24.29
N TYR A 302 -8.50 2.76 -23.02
CA TYR A 302 -7.85 1.81 -22.11
C TYR A 302 -8.88 0.91 -21.44
N THR A 303 -8.49 -0.36 -21.24
CA THR A 303 -9.24 -1.30 -20.42
C THR A 303 -8.70 -1.24 -19.00
N LEU A 304 -9.57 -1.08 -18.01
CA LEU A 304 -9.21 -1.13 -16.60
C LEU A 304 -9.69 -2.45 -15.98
N SER A 305 -8.89 -3.01 -15.08
CA SER A 305 -9.36 -4.13 -14.27
C SER A 305 -10.60 -3.70 -13.49
N THR A 306 -11.63 -4.56 -13.46
CA THR A 306 -12.94 -4.28 -12.84
C THR A 306 -13.70 -3.06 -13.39
N ASN A 307 -13.32 -2.53 -14.57
CA ASN A 307 -13.93 -1.35 -15.21
C ASN A 307 -13.98 -0.10 -14.31
N GLY A 308 -12.98 0.09 -13.46
CA GLY A 308 -12.90 1.26 -12.59
C GLY A 308 -12.38 0.95 -11.18
N THR A 309 -12.70 1.80 -10.22
CA THR A 309 -12.21 1.68 -8.84
C THR A 309 -13.21 2.21 -7.82
N ASP A 310 -13.18 1.63 -6.60
CA ASP A 310 -13.90 2.11 -5.41
C ASP A 310 -12.97 2.79 -4.41
N ASN A 311 -11.65 2.80 -4.66
CA ASN A 311 -10.64 3.28 -3.73
C ASN A 311 -9.64 4.27 -4.37
N HIS A 312 -8.39 4.31 -3.91
CA HIS A 312 -7.36 5.26 -4.33
C HIS A 312 -6.51 4.79 -5.51
N LEU A 313 -6.68 3.56 -5.98
CA LEU A 313 -5.85 2.97 -7.04
C LEU A 313 -6.67 2.41 -8.19
N LEU A 314 -6.04 2.30 -9.35
CA LEU A 314 -6.59 1.66 -10.53
C LEU A 314 -5.52 0.82 -11.24
N LEU A 315 -5.97 -0.16 -12.02
CA LEU A 315 -5.11 -1.05 -12.80
C LEU A 315 -5.44 -0.91 -14.28
N ILE A 316 -4.46 -0.49 -15.08
CA ILE A 316 -4.58 -0.42 -16.53
C ILE A 316 -4.14 -1.74 -17.13
N ASN A 317 -5.01 -2.38 -17.93
CA ASN A 317 -4.70 -3.55 -18.73
C ASN A 317 -4.19 -3.11 -20.12
N LEU A 318 -2.93 -3.43 -20.41
CA LEU A 318 -2.25 -3.00 -21.64
C LEU A 318 -2.30 -4.06 -22.77
N ARG A 319 -2.97 -5.20 -22.56
CA ARG A 319 -3.02 -6.27 -23.57
C ARG A 319 -3.64 -5.82 -24.88
N ASN A 320 -4.72 -5.02 -24.83
CA ASN A 320 -5.36 -4.46 -26.02
C ASN A 320 -4.48 -3.44 -26.77
N LYS A 321 -3.40 -2.97 -26.14
CA LYS A 321 -2.40 -2.07 -26.72
C LYS A 321 -1.14 -2.80 -27.20
N ASN A 322 -1.04 -4.12 -27.01
CA ASN A 322 0.09 -4.97 -27.41
C ASN A 322 1.45 -4.52 -26.85
N ILE A 323 1.47 -3.96 -25.63
CA ILE A 323 2.68 -3.53 -24.94
C ILE A 323 2.67 -4.06 -23.49
N THR A 324 3.86 -4.31 -22.95
CA THR A 324 3.99 -4.85 -21.58
C THR A 324 4.07 -3.74 -20.53
N GLY A 325 3.60 -4.05 -19.32
CA GLY A 325 3.73 -3.14 -18.17
C GLY A 325 5.19 -2.73 -17.91
N SER A 326 6.15 -3.63 -18.11
CA SER A 326 7.59 -3.31 -17.92
C SER A 326 8.11 -2.24 -18.88
N LYS A 327 7.62 -2.20 -20.12
CA LYS A 327 7.99 -1.16 -21.08
C LYS A 327 7.35 0.17 -20.72
N ILE A 328 6.09 0.14 -20.31
CA ILE A 328 5.38 1.37 -19.93
C ILE A 328 5.90 1.92 -18.59
N GLU A 329 6.19 1.08 -17.60
CA GLU A 329 6.87 1.49 -16.37
C GLU A 329 8.16 2.24 -16.69
N TYR A 330 8.99 1.68 -17.58
CA TYR A 330 10.28 2.27 -17.93
C TYR A 330 10.15 3.64 -18.64
N ILE A 331 9.28 3.76 -19.64
CA ILE A 331 9.12 5.04 -20.36
C ILE A 331 8.51 6.13 -19.48
N LEU A 332 7.55 5.77 -18.61
CA LEU A 332 6.94 6.69 -17.65
C LEU A 332 7.98 7.20 -16.66
N GLU A 333 8.83 6.31 -16.10
CA GLU A 333 9.93 6.70 -15.23
C GLU A 333 10.87 7.71 -15.91
N LYS A 334 11.19 7.51 -17.19
CA LYS A 334 12.08 8.39 -17.94
C LYS A 334 11.51 9.78 -18.22
N VAL A 335 10.20 9.94 -18.10
CA VAL A 335 9.52 11.25 -18.18
C VAL A 335 9.00 11.73 -16.82
N ASN A 336 9.59 11.23 -15.72
CA ASN A 336 9.26 11.62 -14.34
C ASN A 336 7.82 11.32 -13.91
N ILE A 337 7.20 10.25 -14.43
CA ILE A 337 5.96 9.67 -13.89
C ILE A 337 6.30 8.34 -13.25
N SER A 338 6.19 8.25 -11.92
CA SER A 338 6.45 7.02 -11.16
C SER A 338 5.19 6.18 -11.06
N VAL A 339 5.24 4.97 -11.61
CA VAL A 339 4.21 3.93 -11.49
C VAL A 339 4.88 2.59 -11.21
N ASN A 340 4.12 1.53 -10.99
CA ASN A 340 4.68 0.18 -11.01
C ASN A 340 3.95 -0.71 -12.03
N LYS A 341 4.73 -1.58 -12.68
CA LYS A 341 4.16 -2.69 -13.44
C LYS A 341 3.37 -3.61 -12.51
N ASN A 342 2.28 -4.16 -13.01
CA ASN A 342 1.40 -5.03 -12.24
C ASN A 342 0.85 -6.15 -13.11
N THR A 343 0.74 -7.34 -12.52
CA THR A 343 0.05 -8.46 -13.19
C THR A 343 -1.43 -8.14 -13.36
N ILE A 344 -1.99 -8.61 -14.46
CA ILE A 344 -3.41 -8.55 -14.76
C ILE A 344 -3.91 -10.00 -14.85
N ILE A 345 -5.17 -10.22 -14.53
CA ILE A 345 -5.82 -11.55 -14.60
C ILE A 345 -5.45 -12.24 -15.92
N GLY A 346 -5.03 -13.51 -15.81
CA GLY A 346 -4.59 -14.30 -16.96
C GLY A 346 -3.14 -14.08 -17.40
N ASP A 347 -2.35 -13.27 -16.68
CA ASP A 347 -0.90 -13.20 -16.90
C ASP A 347 -0.23 -14.50 -16.48
N LYS A 348 0.48 -15.13 -17.43
CA LYS A 348 1.19 -16.39 -17.20
C LYS A 348 2.57 -16.19 -16.57
N ASN A 349 3.12 -14.98 -16.61
CA ASN A 349 4.47 -14.68 -16.16
C ASN A 349 4.51 -13.35 -15.39
N ALA A 350 4.81 -13.43 -14.11
CA ALA A 350 4.97 -12.26 -13.23
C ALA A 350 6.17 -11.35 -13.61
N LEU A 351 7.15 -11.86 -14.38
CA LEU A 351 8.30 -11.08 -14.84
C LEU A 351 7.98 -10.19 -16.05
N SER A 352 6.90 -10.49 -16.78
CA SER A 352 6.45 -9.68 -17.92
C SER A 352 4.96 -9.37 -17.77
N PRO A 353 4.57 -8.57 -16.76
CA PRO A 353 3.18 -8.26 -16.49
C PRO A 353 2.57 -7.40 -17.58
N SER A 354 1.27 -7.60 -17.82
CA SER A 354 0.52 -6.90 -18.87
C SER A 354 -0.15 -5.61 -18.43
N GLY A 355 0.10 -5.16 -17.20
CA GLY A 355 -0.53 -3.97 -16.67
C GLY A 355 0.40 -3.06 -15.89
N ILE A 356 -0.14 -1.90 -15.54
CA ILE A 356 0.43 -0.95 -14.59
C ILE A 356 -0.60 -0.59 -13.53
N ARG A 357 -0.12 -0.34 -12.30
CA ARG A 357 -0.92 0.16 -11.18
C ARG A 357 -0.63 1.64 -10.98
N ILE A 358 -1.70 2.41 -10.80
CA ILE A 358 -1.66 3.85 -10.54
C ILE A 358 -2.42 4.12 -9.25
N GLY A 359 -1.89 5.01 -8.40
CA GLY A 359 -2.55 5.49 -7.19
C GLY A 359 -2.52 6.99 -7.09
N LEU A 360 -3.54 7.58 -6.47
CA LEU A 360 -3.77 9.03 -6.45
C LEU A 360 -3.43 9.70 -5.11
N CYS A 361 -2.99 8.95 -4.09
CA CYS A 361 -2.72 9.50 -2.76
C CYS A 361 -1.68 10.63 -2.78
N ALA A 362 -0.51 10.38 -3.38
CA ALA A 362 0.61 11.30 -3.37
C ALA A 362 0.29 12.62 -4.10
N LEU A 363 -0.27 12.55 -5.30
CA LEU A 363 -0.63 13.76 -6.04
C LEU A 363 -1.80 14.52 -5.40
N THR A 364 -2.78 13.81 -4.80
CA THR A 364 -3.86 14.48 -4.07
C THR A 364 -3.33 15.20 -2.82
N THR A 365 -2.33 14.64 -2.12
CA THR A 365 -1.63 15.33 -1.04
C THR A 365 -0.98 16.64 -1.51
N ARG A 366 -0.49 16.69 -2.75
CA ARG A 366 0.06 17.89 -3.36
C ARG A 366 -0.99 18.87 -3.87
N GLY A 367 -2.26 18.48 -3.88
CA GLY A 367 -3.37 19.37 -4.27
C GLY A 367 -4.00 19.05 -5.62
N LEU A 368 -3.69 17.91 -6.25
CA LEU A 368 -4.40 17.45 -7.46
C LEU A 368 -5.91 17.37 -7.19
N LYS A 369 -6.70 17.88 -8.13
CA LYS A 369 -8.15 17.88 -8.08
C LYS A 369 -8.74 17.14 -9.29
N GLU A 370 -10.02 16.85 -9.20
CA GLU A 370 -10.77 16.10 -10.22
C GLU A 370 -10.65 16.69 -11.63
N TYR A 371 -10.65 18.03 -11.73
CA TYR A 371 -10.49 18.74 -13.02
C TYR A 371 -9.09 18.59 -13.65
N ASP A 372 -8.05 18.29 -12.86
CA ASP A 372 -6.69 18.04 -13.35
C ASP A 372 -6.52 16.64 -13.95
N CYS A 373 -7.43 15.72 -13.63
CA CYS A 373 -7.31 14.30 -14.02
C CYS A 373 -7.41 14.10 -15.55
N SER A 374 -8.08 15.00 -16.27
CA SER A 374 -8.13 14.93 -17.74
C SER A 374 -6.75 15.21 -18.35
N GLU A 375 -6.05 16.25 -17.87
CA GLU A 375 -4.68 16.56 -18.32
C GLU A 375 -3.71 15.43 -17.91
N LEU A 376 -3.81 14.93 -16.68
CA LEU A 376 -3.01 13.78 -16.21
C LEU A 376 -3.20 12.54 -17.10
N ALA A 377 -4.45 12.21 -17.48
CA ALA A 377 -4.76 11.10 -18.38
C ALA A 377 -4.11 11.29 -19.77
N GLN A 378 -4.10 12.52 -20.30
CA GLN A 378 -3.46 12.83 -21.58
C GLN A 378 -1.93 12.68 -21.50
N LEU A 379 -1.29 13.10 -20.42
CA LEU A 379 0.16 12.94 -20.23
C LEU A 379 0.54 11.44 -20.17
N ILE A 380 -0.22 10.63 -19.43
CA ILE A 380 -0.03 9.18 -19.39
C ILE A 380 -0.26 8.56 -20.76
N HIS A 381 -1.32 8.97 -21.46
CA HIS A 381 -1.66 8.47 -22.80
C HIS A 381 -0.53 8.76 -23.80
N ARG A 382 -0.01 9.99 -23.85
CA ARG A 382 1.12 10.36 -24.71
C ARG A 382 2.35 9.50 -24.48
N ALA A 383 2.71 9.23 -23.19
CA ALA A 383 3.83 8.34 -22.89
C ALA A 383 3.60 6.92 -23.39
N ILE A 384 2.39 6.39 -23.23
CA ILE A 384 2.03 5.05 -23.71
C ILE A 384 2.06 4.98 -25.24
N GLU A 385 1.52 5.98 -25.96
CA GLU A 385 1.53 6.02 -27.43
C GLU A 385 2.97 6.14 -27.99
N ILE A 386 3.84 6.93 -27.37
CA ILE A 386 5.27 6.95 -27.72
C ILE A 386 5.86 5.54 -27.49
N GLY A 387 5.57 4.90 -26.36
CA GLY A 387 6.02 3.54 -26.08
C GLY A 387 5.55 2.51 -27.12
N ILE A 388 4.31 2.62 -27.60
CA ILE A 388 3.74 1.75 -28.63
C ILE A 388 4.43 1.98 -29.99
N SER A 389 4.85 3.20 -30.31
CA SER A 389 5.55 3.52 -31.54
C SER A 389 6.95 2.87 -31.64
N ILE A 390 7.56 2.54 -30.51
CA ILE A 390 8.85 1.86 -30.41
C ILE A 390 8.67 0.35 -30.62
N LYS A 391 8.80 -0.11 -31.87
CA LYS A 391 8.55 -1.49 -32.26
C LYS A 391 9.76 -2.39 -31.97
N THR A 392 9.93 -2.77 -30.71
CA THR A 392 10.96 -3.72 -30.27
C THR A 392 10.33 -4.94 -29.59
N LYS A 393 10.95 -6.12 -29.72
CA LYS A 393 10.50 -7.33 -29.03
C LYS A 393 11.02 -7.38 -27.60
N LYS A 394 12.34 -7.14 -27.43
CA LYS A 394 13.02 -7.24 -26.15
C LYS A 394 12.90 -5.94 -25.34
N LEU A 395 12.91 -6.06 -24.02
CA LEU A 395 12.89 -4.91 -23.11
C LEU A 395 14.18 -4.08 -23.22
N ASP A 396 15.33 -4.72 -23.35
CA ASP A 396 16.62 -4.01 -23.41
C ASP A 396 16.74 -3.16 -24.70
N ASP A 397 16.28 -3.70 -25.85
CA ASP A 397 16.23 -2.93 -27.10
C ASP A 397 15.27 -1.72 -26.94
N PHE A 398 14.14 -1.92 -26.25
CA PHE A 398 13.20 -0.84 -25.95
C PHE A 398 13.85 0.26 -25.11
N LYS A 399 14.57 -0.13 -24.04
CA LYS A 399 15.29 0.82 -23.17
C LYS A 399 16.31 1.62 -23.94
N SER A 400 17.07 0.97 -24.82
CA SER A 400 18.07 1.64 -25.67
C SER A 400 17.42 2.68 -26.58
N MET A 401 16.28 2.35 -27.21
CA MET A 401 15.55 3.30 -28.06
C MET A 401 14.97 4.48 -27.29
N VAL A 402 14.44 4.24 -26.08
CA VAL A 402 13.94 5.32 -25.21
C VAL A 402 15.08 6.26 -24.83
N ASN A 403 16.27 5.74 -24.48
CA ASN A 403 17.43 6.57 -24.14
C ASN A 403 17.90 7.41 -25.33
N LEU A 404 17.92 6.86 -26.54
CA LEU A 404 18.23 7.62 -27.76
C LEU A 404 17.22 8.75 -28.02
N LEU A 405 15.92 8.53 -27.74
CA LEU A 405 14.91 9.59 -27.85
C LEU A 405 15.18 10.72 -26.84
N LEU A 406 15.68 10.42 -25.65
CA LEU A 406 16.01 11.43 -24.64
C LEU A 406 17.25 12.26 -24.98
N GLU A 407 18.16 11.74 -25.79
CA GLU A 407 19.35 12.47 -26.28
C GLU A 407 18.98 13.49 -27.38
N ASN A 408 17.83 13.35 -28.03
CA ASN A 408 17.34 14.28 -29.05
C ASN A 408 16.37 15.32 -28.42
N GLU A 409 16.84 16.55 -28.28
CA GLU A 409 16.07 17.66 -27.68
C GLU A 409 14.74 17.95 -28.37
N GLU A 410 14.61 17.67 -29.65
CA GLU A 410 13.39 17.86 -30.45
C GLU A 410 12.41 16.67 -30.37
N SER A 411 12.79 15.60 -29.67
CA SER A 411 11.95 14.40 -29.60
C SER A 411 10.63 14.65 -28.83
N SER A 412 9.59 13.93 -29.22
CA SER A 412 8.29 13.95 -28.52
C SER A 412 8.40 13.53 -27.06
N LEU A 413 9.42 12.72 -26.71
CA LEU A 413 9.63 12.26 -25.34
C LEU A 413 10.22 13.38 -24.45
N VAL A 414 11.16 14.17 -24.98
CA VAL A 414 11.71 15.35 -24.26
C VAL A 414 10.63 16.42 -24.11
N GLN A 415 9.85 16.68 -25.15
CA GLN A 415 8.70 17.61 -25.04
C GLN A 415 7.70 17.15 -23.98
N LEU A 416 7.36 15.86 -23.94
CA LEU A 416 6.48 15.31 -22.93
C LEU A 416 7.06 15.47 -21.51
N ASN A 417 8.35 15.22 -21.31
CA ASN A 417 9.01 15.41 -20.02
C ASN A 417 8.93 16.88 -19.53
N ASN A 418 9.09 17.85 -20.44
CA ASN A 418 8.91 19.26 -20.13
C ASN A 418 7.47 19.59 -19.72
N ASP A 419 6.47 19.06 -20.45
CA ASP A 419 5.05 19.27 -20.13
C ASP A 419 4.71 18.66 -18.76
N ILE A 420 5.22 17.46 -18.44
CA ILE A 420 5.05 16.83 -17.13
C ILE A 420 5.66 17.67 -16.02
N SER A 421 6.87 18.21 -16.24
CA SER A 421 7.51 19.09 -15.27
C SER A 421 6.70 20.40 -15.04
N LEU A 422 6.11 20.95 -16.09
CA LEU A 422 5.21 22.10 -15.98
C LEU A 422 3.92 21.76 -15.24
N PHE A 423 3.34 20.59 -15.52
CA PHE A 423 2.15 20.11 -14.82
C PHE A 423 2.44 19.87 -13.34
N ALA A 424 3.56 19.22 -13.00
CA ALA A 424 3.97 18.96 -11.61
C ALA A 424 4.16 20.27 -10.78
N LYS A 425 4.60 21.35 -11.41
CA LYS A 425 4.79 22.66 -10.76
C LYS A 425 3.48 23.35 -10.36
N LYS A 426 2.33 22.90 -10.88
CA LYS A 426 1.01 23.41 -10.47
C LYS A 426 0.68 23.03 -9.02
N PHE A 427 1.31 22.00 -8.49
CA PHE A 427 0.98 21.38 -7.21
C PHE A 427 1.99 21.73 -6.13
N TYR A 428 1.49 21.87 -4.90
CA TYR A 428 2.32 22.17 -3.75
C TYR A 428 3.37 21.06 -3.51
N PHE A 429 4.54 21.47 -3.06
CA PHE A 429 5.56 20.56 -2.52
C PHE A 429 6.28 21.24 -1.35
N LEU A 430 6.67 20.45 -0.35
CA LEU A 430 7.40 20.96 0.81
C LEU A 430 8.66 21.70 0.36
N ASN A 431 8.89 22.93 0.88
CA ASN A 431 10.03 23.77 0.48
C ASN A 431 11.28 23.58 1.36
N ARG A 432 11.37 22.52 2.14
CA ARG A 432 12.51 22.24 3.01
C ARG A 432 13.12 20.86 2.68
N ILE A 433 14.44 20.86 2.53
CA ILE A 433 15.32 19.70 2.44
C ILE A 433 15.88 19.44 3.83
#